data_ac593110dad821297e5f3a35495c1b84
#
_entry.id   ac593110dad821297e5f3a35495c1b84
#
_cell.length_a   1.000
_cell.length_b   1.000
_cell.length_c   1.000
_cell.angle_alpha   90.00
_cell.angle_beta   90.00
_cell.angle_gamma   90.00
#
_symmetry.space_group_name_H-M   'P 1'
#
loop_
_entity.id
_entity.type
_entity.pdbx_description
1 polymer ?
#
loop_
_entity_poly.entity_id
_entity_poly.type
_entity_poly.pdbx_seq_one_letter_code
_entity_poly.pdbx_strand_id
1 'polypeptide(L)'
;MDIFDGLSALGGLCLFLFGMSIMAEALQRRAGGRLGGQLRRMTRSRWAGFFTGLAVTAAVQSSSAAMVMVVGFVNSGLLTLGQAVGVIMGTNVGTTVTPWLLSLGGLEGGGFPGRLLRPAGFVPLLSLWGIIAYLSRNGRRRDTGQALLGFATLMQGMELMSGSVAGLAQAEGFRRLFTAFTDPLLGLLAGALLTAVIQSSSASVGILQALAASGQVTVGAAVPIIMGQNIGTCITAMLSSVGASRNARRAALVHLLFNLTGAGVWLAVFWVVKVLAAPTMLARPVTLPGVAVIHTAFNLLCTMLLFPAAGLLERAVLRLLPGEDGEKGTELDSRLLAAPSAALEKCRELAGEMAALARDNLRRGVAALTEVQPASAKELRRQEERIDRMEDVLGTFLVRLSGQTLTRRDNARAAELLALIGDFERLGDHAMNLLESGEELRDKDISLPAEDRRELRVLTDAVEEIADLALDAFRREDPAAQAEVEALEQVIDGLKEQLRSRRIRRMQQGSGTMELGFVWSDVLTDLERAADHCSNIAGCVAGLPDGNQGLHAAQTALRQQDPAFEDRVRRYAEKYRV
;
A
#
# COMPACT_ATOMS: atom_id res chain seq x y z
N MET A 1 14.18 -46.16 13.97
CA MET A 1 13.70 -44.98 13.19
C MET A 1 13.57 -45.44 11.76
N ASP A 2 12.36 -45.58 11.30
CA ASP A 2 12.12 -45.90 9.90
C ASP A 2 12.25 -44.57 9.10
N ILE A 3 12.87 -44.63 7.92
CA ILE A 3 13.02 -43.48 7.01
C ILE A 3 11.65 -42.86 6.69
N PHE A 4 10.61 -43.66 6.75
CA PHE A 4 9.22 -43.27 6.52
C PHE A 4 8.68 -42.32 7.61
N ASP A 5 9.11 -42.42 8.87
CA ASP A 5 8.74 -41.47 9.92
C ASP A 5 9.32 -40.09 9.64
N GLY A 6 10.59 -40.06 9.16
CA GLY A 6 11.23 -38.81 8.74
C GLY A 6 10.53 -38.16 7.53
N LEU A 7 10.17 -38.98 6.54
CA LEU A 7 9.44 -38.51 5.35
C LEU A 7 8.04 -38.02 5.70
N SER A 8 7.36 -38.69 6.62
CA SER A 8 6.04 -38.28 7.09
C SER A 8 6.09 -36.96 7.88
N ALA A 9 7.11 -36.78 8.73
CA ALA A 9 7.35 -35.51 9.42
C ALA A 9 7.59 -34.37 8.43
N LEU A 10 8.43 -34.60 7.41
CA LEU A 10 8.69 -33.63 6.35
C LEU A 10 7.43 -33.32 5.51
N GLY A 11 6.67 -34.34 5.14
CA GLY A 11 5.38 -34.19 4.46
C GLY A 11 4.37 -33.39 5.29
N GLY A 12 4.28 -33.66 6.59
CA GLY A 12 3.48 -32.89 7.54
C GLY A 12 3.91 -31.41 7.60
N LEU A 13 5.22 -31.15 7.64
CA LEU A 13 5.76 -29.79 7.60
C LEU A 13 5.40 -29.08 6.30
N CYS A 14 5.50 -29.73 5.16
CA CYS A 14 5.12 -29.15 3.87
C CYS A 14 3.62 -28.78 3.84
N LEU A 15 2.73 -29.68 4.30
CA LEU A 15 1.29 -29.40 4.38
C LEU A 15 0.98 -28.28 5.37
N PHE A 16 1.67 -28.25 6.51
CA PHE A 16 1.52 -27.18 7.50
C PHE A 16 1.89 -25.81 6.91
N LEU A 17 3.07 -25.72 6.29
CA LEU A 17 3.53 -24.46 5.67
C LEU A 17 2.63 -24.02 4.51
N PHE A 18 2.20 -24.95 3.68
CA PHE A 18 1.28 -24.70 2.57
C PHE A 18 -0.09 -24.20 3.06
N GLY A 19 -0.68 -24.91 4.03
CA GLY A 19 -1.96 -24.52 4.62
C GLY A 19 -1.91 -23.13 5.25
N MET A 20 -0.81 -22.82 5.95
CA MET A 20 -0.58 -21.53 6.55
C MET A 20 -0.43 -20.40 5.49
N SER A 21 0.31 -20.66 4.42
CA SER A 21 0.48 -19.70 3.32
C SER A 21 -0.86 -19.36 2.65
N ILE A 22 -1.65 -20.38 2.29
CA ILE A 22 -2.97 -20.23 1.67
C ILE A 22 -3.94 -19.48 2.60
N MET A 23 -3.94 -19.84 3.88
CA MET A 23 -4.79 -19.17 4.88
C MET A 23 -4.44 -17.70 5.01
N ALA A 24 -3.15 -17.39 5.18
CA ALA A 24 -2.65 -16.02 5.32
C ALA A 24 -2.97 -15.17 4.08
N GLU A 25 -2.74 -15.69 2.87
CA GLU A 25 -3.06 -15.02 1.62
C GLU A 25 -4.57 -14.71 1.49
N ALA A 26 -5.43 -15.67 1.80
CA ALA A 26 -6.88 -15.48 1.75
C ALA A 26 -7.36 -14.43 2.77
N LEU A 27 -6.81 -14.45 3.97
CA LEU A 27 -7.10 -13.45 5.01
C LEU A 27 -6.58 -12.06 4.63
N GLN A 28 -5.38 -11.98 4.03
CA GLN A 28 -4.80 -10.74 3.54
C GLN A 28 -5.65 -10.10 2.42
N ARG A 29 -6.11 -10.89 1.43
CA ARG A 29 -7.04 -10.41 0.40
C ARG A 29 -8.34 -9.88 0.99
N ARG A 30 -8.87 -10.57 1.98
CA ARG A 30 -10.12 -10.17 2.64
C ARG A 30 -9.97 -8.91 3.49
N ALA A 31 -8.83 -8.73 4.15
CA ALA A 31 -8.52 -7.59 5.01
C ALA A 31 -8.06 -6.36 4.21
N GLY A 32 -7.33 -6.56 3.10
CA GLY A 32 -6.59 -5.51 2.37
C GLY A 32 -7.42 -4.33 1.89
N GLY A 33 -8.68 -4.56 1.50
CA GLY A 33 -9.53 -3.50 0.96
C GLY A 33 -10.04 -2.45 1.99
N ARG A 34 -9.81 -2.67 3.30
CA ARG A 34 -10.25 -1.75 4.36
C ARG A 34 -9.11 -1.06 5.12
N LEU A 35 -7.89 -1.59 5.00
CA LEU A 35 -6.76 -1.20 5.85
C LEU A 35 -6.03 0.06 5.36
N GLY A 36 -5.94 0.29 4.05
CA GLY A 36 -5.09 1.35 3.49
C GLY A 36 -5.59 2.78 3.78
N GLY A 37 -6.85 3.09 3.50
CA GLY A 37 -7.36 4.45 3.61
C GLY A 37 -7.64 4.93 5.05
N GLN A 38 -7.72 4.00 6.02
CA GLN A 38 -7.95 4.33 7.43
C GLN A 38 -6.66 4.42 8.25
N LEU A 39 -5.56 3.87 7.75
CA LEU A 39 -4.31 3.74 8.50
C LEU A 39 -3.76 5.09 8.99
N ARG A 40 -3.77 6.12 8.15
CA ARG A 40 -3.32 7.46 8.50
C ARG A 40 -4.16 8.10 9.62
N ARG A 41 -5.48 7.80 9.68
CA ARG A 41 -6.37 8.27 10.75
C ARG A 41 -6.20 7.45 12.03
N MET A 42 -5.93 6.15 11.89
CA MET A 42 -5.81 5.20 12.99
C MET A 42 -4.44 5.21 13.69
N THR A 43 -3.43 5.92 13.14
CA THR A 43 -2.08 5.98 13.70
C THR A 43 -1.71 7.34 14.30
N ARG A 44 -2.69 8.21 14.56
CA ARG A 44 -2.46 9.57 15.11
C ARG A 44 -1.77 9.60 16.47
N SER A 45 -1.86 8.54 17.25
CA SER A 45 -1.17 8.38 18.52
C SER A 45 -0.47 7.03 18.59
N ARG A 46 0.50 6.89 19.51
CA ARG A 46 1.21 5.61 19.74
C ARG A 46 0.25 4.49 20.13
N TRP A 47 -0.76 4.77 20.95
CA TRP A 47 -1.80 3.81 21.33
C TRP A 47 -2.67 3.40 20.13
N ALA A 48 -3.11 4.35 19.34
CA ALA A 48 -3.85 4.06 18.14
C ALA A 48 -3.02 3.22 17.14
N GLY A 49 -1.73 3.55 16.98
CA GLY A 49 -0.78 2.75 16.21
C GLY A 49 -0.65 1.31 16.75
N PHE A 50 -0.54 1.15 18.07
CA PHE A 50 -0.45 -0.15 18.72
C PHE A 50 -1.68 -1.03 18.42
N PHE A 51 -2.89 -0.52 18.65
CA PHE A 51 -4.11 -1.27 18.37
C PHE A 51 -4.29 -1.55 16.86
N THR A 52 -3.83 -0.64 16.00
CA THR A 52 -3.83 -0.85 14.56
C THR A 52 -2.88 -1.98 14.18
N GLY A 53 -1.63 -1.97 14.66
CA GLY A 53 -0.66 -3.04 14.41
C GLY A 53 -1.14 -4.40 14.90
N LEU A 54 -1.73 -4.44 16.11
CA LEU A 54 -2.34 -5.64 16.68
C LEU A 54 -3.48 -6.17 15.79
N ALA A 55 -4.42 -5.31 15.43
CA ALA A 55 -5.58 -5.70 14.63
C ALA A 55 -5.20 -6.16 13.22
N VAL A 56 -4.27 -5.45 12.57
CA VAL A 56 -3.77 -5.79 11.23
C VAL A 56 -3.10 -7.16 11.27
N THR A 57 -2.18 -7.38 12.21
CA THR A 57 -1.44 -8.65 12.30
C THR A 57 -2.35 -9.82 12.68
N ALA A 58 -3.27 -9.61 13.62
CA ALA A 58 -4.27 -10.62 13.96
C ALA A 58 -5.18 -10.98 12.77
N ALA A 59 -5.55 -10.00 11.95
CA ALA A 59 -6.40 -10.22 10.77
C ALA A 59 -5.65 -10.86 9.60
N VAL A 60 -4.42 -10.40 9.33
CA VAL A 60 -3.57 -10.89 8.22
C VAL A 60 -2.86 -12.20 8.59
N GLN A 61 -2.71 -12.50 9.88
CA GLN A 61 -1.98 -13.68 10.41
C GLN A 61 -0.51 -13.73 9.98
N SER A 62 0.10 -12.57 9.63
CA SER A 62 1.50 -12.45 9.21
C SER A 62 2.11 -11.16 9.74
N SER A 63 2.94 -11.28 10.77
CA SER A 63 3.73 -10.15 11.29
C SER A 63 4.81 -9.68 10.30
N SER A 64 5.39 -10.61 9.54
CA SER A 64 6.38 -10.28 8.50
C SER A 64 5.77 -9.40 7.42
N ALA A 65 4.58 -9.75 6.91
CA ALA A 65 3.87 -8.92 5.93
C ALA A 65 3.49 -7.55 6.52
N ALA A 66 2.99 -7.52 7.76
CA ALA A 66 2.68 -6.27 8.45
C ALA A 66 3.92 -5.38 8.61
N MET A 67 5.09 -5.96 8.94
CA MET A 67 6.36 -5.21 9.06
C MET A 67 6.87 -4.69 7.72
N VAL A 68 6.77 -5.47 6.64
CA VAL A 68 7.11 -5.00 5.28
C VAL A 68 6.24 -3.80 4.89
N MET A 69 4.93 -3.86 5.19
CA MET A 69 4.02 -2.73 4.99
C MET A 69 4.43 -1.51 5.82
N VAL A 70 4.77 -1.68 7.11
CA VAL A 70 5.23 -0.57 7.96
C VAL A 70 6.50 0.08 7.40
N VAL A 71 7.48 -0.72 6.99
CA VAL A 71 8.71 -0.23 6.34
C VAL A 71 8.37 0.53 5.06
N GLY A 72 7.48 0.02 4.21
CA GLY A 72 7.01 0.69 2.99
C GLY A 72 6.27 2.00 3.28
N PHE A 73 5.41 2.05 4.30
CA PHE A 73 4.69 3.27 4.70
C PHE A 73 5.63 4.35 5.26
N VAL A 74 6.63 3.96 6.02
CA VAL A 74 7.65 4.91 6.49
C VAL A 74 8.51 5.39 5.33
N ASN A 75 8.87 4.51 4.40
CA ASN A 75 9.66 4.85 3.21
C ASN A 75 8.94 5.86 2.30
N SER A 76 7.65 5.66 2.08
CA SER A 76 6.80 6.54 1.27
C SER A 76 6.32 7.80 2.02
N GLY A 77 6.65 7.95 3.31
CA GLY A 77 6.23 9.07 4.15
C GLY A 77 4.76 9.05 4.58
N LEU A 78 4.06 7.93 4.38
CA LEU A 78 2.69 7.73 4.88
C LEU A 78 2.65 7.59 6.40
N LEU A 79 3.73 7.09 7.02
CA LEU A 79 3.92 7.02 8.46
C LEU A 79 5.23 7.71 8.87
N THR A 80 5.19 8.45 9.98
CA THR A 80 6.40 8.91 10.65
C THR A 80 7.04 7.78 11.44
N LEU A 81 8.34 7.88 11.74
CA LEU A 81 9.04 6.90 12.58
C LEU A 81 8.35 6.73 13.95
N GLY A 82 7.97 7.83 14.60
CA GLY A 82 7.31 7.80 15.90
C GLY A 82 5.94 7.09 15.90
N GLN A 83 5.19 7.20 14.79
CA GLN A 83 3.94 6.45 14.60
C GLN A 83 4.21 4.96 14.37
N ALA A 84 5.24 4.63 13.57
CA ALA A 84 5.64 3.27 13.28
C ALA A 84 6.02 2.48 14.54
N VAL A 85 6.67 3.10 15.54
CA VAL A 85 7.03 2.44 16.80
C VAL A 85 5.81 1.80 17.47
N GLY A 86 4.69 2.52 17.57
CA GLY A 86 3.46 1.97 18.15
C GLY A 86 2.92 0.79 17.32
N VAL A 87 2.87 0.92 16.00
CA VAL A 87 2.41 -0.15 15.10
C VAL A 87 3.28 -1.39 15.26
N ILE A 88 4.62 -1.25 15.29
CA ILE A 88 5.58 -2.34 15.45
C ILE A 88 5.36 -3.11 16.75
N MET A 89 5.15 -2.42 17.87
CA MET A 89 4.83 -3.08 19.14
C MET A 89 3.50 -3.82 19.09
N GLY A 90 2.50 -3.25 18.42
CA GLY A 90 1.20 -3.90 18.19
C GLY A 90 1.30 -5.15 17.33
N THR A 91 2.12 -5.14 16.27
CA THR A 91 2.31 -6.32 15.40
C THR A 91 2.89 -7.51 16.16
N ASN A 92 3.82 -7.29 17.09
CA ASN A 92 4.38 -8.37 17.92
C ASN A 92 3.30 -9.03 18.80
N VAL A 93 2.44 -8.22 19.44
CA VAL A 93 1.32 -8.78 20.24
C VAL A 93 0.28 -9.45 19.32
N GLY A 94 -0.03 -8.87 18.17
CA GLY A 94 -0.98 -9.45 17.18
C GLY A 94 -0.57 -10.83 16.68
N THR A 95 0.73 -11.10 16.58
CA THR A 95 1.29 -12.41 16.20
C THR A 95 0.88 -13.52 17.16
N THR A 96 0.61 -13.18 18.42
CA THR A 96 0.25 -14.19 19.43
C THR A 96 -1.12 -14.83 19.20
N VAL A 97 -1.96 -14.28 18.33
CA VAL A 97 -3.26 -14.88 17.96
C VAL A 97 -3.07 -16.22 17.24
N THR A 98 -2.02 -16.36 16.42
CA THR A 98 -1.75 -17.60 15.66
C THR A 98 -1.56 -18.83 16.57
N PRO A 99 -0.68 -18.81 17.59
CA PRO A 99 -0.54 -19.94 18.52
C PRO A 99 -1.86 -20.33 19.22
N TRP A 100 -2.72 -19.38 19.52
CA TRP A 100 -4.03 -19.69 20.09
C TRP A 100 -4.92 -20.44 19.10
N LEU A 101 -4.94 -20.06 17.83
CA LEU A 101 -5.64 -20.79 16.77
C LEU A 101 -5.08 -22.22 16.62
N LEU A 102 -3.76 -22.36 16.64
CA LEU A 102 -3.10 -23.66 16.55
C LEU A 102 -3.36 -24.52 17.81
N SER A 103 -3.51 -23.91 18.98
CA SER A 103 -3.76 -24.63 20.23
C SER A 103 -5.13 -25.33 20.26
N LEU A 104 -6.04 -24.96 19.35
CA LEU A 104 -7.30 -25.70 19.16
C LEU A 104 -7.05 -27.17 18.80
N GLY A 105 -5.89 -27.47 18.20
CA GLY A 105 -5.46 -28.84 17.91
C GLY A 105 -5.20 -29.71 19.13
N GLY A 106 -4.96 -29.11 20.31
CA GLY A 106 -4.69 -29.81 21.58
C GLY A 106 -5.90 -29.92 22.52
N LEU A 107 -7.10 -29.64 22.04
CA LEU A 107 -8.30 -29.76 22.88
C LEU A 107 -8.63 -31.21 23.15
N GLU A 108 -8.50 -31.66 24.39
CA GLU A 108 -8.90 -32.97 24.88
C GLU A 108 -10.24 -32.84 25.60
N GLY A 109 -11.28 -33.44 25.07
CA GLY A 109 -12.61 -33.49 25.67
C GLY A 109 -13.16 -34.91 25.72
N GLY A 110 -13.87 -35.27 26.79
CA GLY A 110 -14.62 -36.52 26.91
C GLY A 110 -16.02 -36.42 26.29
N GLY A 111 -16.58 -37.57 25.83
CA GLY A 111 -17.90 -37.60 25.25
C GLY A 111 -18.02 -37.11 23.81
N PHE A 112 -19.24 -37.09 23.25
CA PHE A 112 -19.50 -36.66 21.86
C PHE A 112 -19.12 -35.21 21.59
N PRO A 113 -19.45 -34.22 22.45
CA PRO A 113 -19.03 -32.83 22.22
C PRO A 113 -17.49 -32.65 22.22
N GLY A 114 -16.78 -33.38 23.10
CA GLY A 114 -15.33 -33.31 23.17
C GLY A 114 -14.64 -33.93 21.94
N ARG A 115 -15.21 -34.99 21.36
CA ARG A 115 -14.72 -35.55 20.09
C ARG A 115 -14.90 -34.60 18.92
N LEU A 116 -15.98 -33.82 18.90
CA LEU A 116 -16.23 -32.84 17.86
C LEU A 116 -15.24 -31.66 17.92
N LEU A 117 -14.75 -31.33 19.11
CA LEU A 117 -13.76 -30.25 19.31
C LEU A 117 -12.34 -30.69 19.01
N ARG A 118 -12.05 -31.99 18.83
CA ARG A 118 -10.73 -32.46 18.37
C ARG A 118 -10.52 -32.18 16.88
N PRO A 119 -9.29 -32.00 16.40
CA PRO A 119 -8.99 -31.77 14.96
C PRO A 119 -9.67 -32.82 14.07
N ALA A 120 -9.58 -34.08 14.42
CA ALA A 120 -10.22 -35.18 13.69
C ALA A 120 -11.75 -35.04 13.56
N GLY A 121 -12.41 -34.26 14.44
CA GLY A 121 -13.86 -33.99 14.38
C GLY A 121 -14.20 -32.72 13.60
N PHE A 122 -13.57 -31.61 13.91
CA PHE A 122 -13.95 -30.31 13.31
C PHE A 122 -13.26 -30.00 11.97
N VAL A 123 -12.04 -30.49 11.71
CA VAL A 123 -11.32 -30.24 10.46
C VAL A 123 -12.07 -30.72 9.22
N PRO A 124 -12.67 -31.93 9.20
CA PRO A 124 -13.50 -32.37 8.07
C PRO A 124 -14.70 -31.44 7.82
N LEU A 125 -15.35 -30.96 8.89
CA LEU A 125 -16.49 -30.04 8.78
C LEU A 125 -16.05 -28.70 8.23
N LEU A 126 -14.91 -28.15 8.71
CA LEU A 126 -14.31 -26.91 8.15
C LEU A 126 -13.93 -27.10 6.68
N SER A 127 -13.39 -28.26 6.31
CA SER A 127 -13.06 -28.58 4.92
C SER A 127 -14.31 -28.60 4.03
N LEU A 128 -15.40 -29.20 4.51
CA LEU A 128 -16.68 -29.23 3.80
C LEU A 128 -17.24 -27.81 3.59
N TRP A 129 -17.28 -26.99 4.65
CA TRP A 129 -17.71 -25.60 4.54
C TRP A 129 -16.76 -24.79 3.68
N GLY A 130 -15.47 -25.05 3.82
CA GLY A 130 -14.41 -24.42 3.05
C GLY A 130 -14.58 -24.65 1.56
N ILE A 131 -14.80 -25.89 1.11
CA ILE A 131 -14.96 -26.20 -0.32
C ILE A 131 -16.26 -25.61 -0.89
N ILE A 132 -17.37 -25.64 -0.15
CA ILE A 132 -18.63 -25.04 -0.57
C ILE A 132 -18.47 -23.53 -0.76
N ALA A 133 -17.78 -22.86 0.17
CA ALA A 133 -17.52 -21.43 0.09
C ALA A 133 -16.51 -21.09 -1.03
N TYR A 134 -15.49 -21.93 -1.25
CA TYR A 134 -14.47 -21.78 -2.29
C TYR A 134 -15.06 -21.86 -3.71
N LEU A 135 -16.02 -22.75 -3.93
CA LEU A 135 -16.72 -22.88 -5.20
C LEU A 135 -17.74 -21.78 -5.48
N SER A 136 -17.97 -20.87 -4.54
CA SER A 136 -18.88 -19.74 -4.71
C SER A 136 -18.37 -18.75 -5.75
N ARG A 137 -19.28 -18.20 -6.57
CA ARG A 137 -18.98 -17.10 -7.51
C ARG A 137 -18.68 -15.77 -6.81
N ASN A 138 -19.01 -15.64 -5.52
CA ASN A 138 -18.74 -14.43 -4.76
C ASN A 138 -17.30 -14.46 -4.23
N GLY A 139 -16.46 -13.52 -4.66
CA GLY A 139 -15.04 -13.43 -4.29
C GLY A 139 -14.80 -13.45 -2.78
N ARG A 140 -15.59 -12.72 -2.00
CA ARG A 140 -15.47 -12.73 -0.52
C ARG A 140 -15.76 -14.09 0.12
N ARG A 141 -16.73 -14.83 -0.41
CA ARG A 141 -17.03 -16.20 0.04
C ARG A 141 -15.92 -17.15 -0.37
N ARG A 142 -15.38 -16.99 -1.58
CA ARG A 142 -14.27 -17.78 -2.09
C ARG A 142 -13.02 -17.60 -1.22
N ASP A 143 -12.67 -16.37 -0.86
CA ASP A 143 -11.54 -16.08 0.06
C ASP A 143 -11.79 -16.70 1.44
N THR A 144 -13.02 -16.65 1.96
CA THR A 144 -13.37 -17.33 3.22
C THR A 144 -13.18 -18.84 3.10
N GLY A 145 -13.64 -19.43 2.00
CA GLY A 145 -13.46 -20.86 1.71
C GLY A 145 -12.00 -21.24 1.65
N GLN A 146 -11.18 -20.44 0.98
CA GLN A 146 -9.74 -20.65 0.89
C GLN A 146 -9.05 -20.54 2.26
N ALA A 147 -9.45 -19.59 3.11
CA ALA A 147 -8.93 -19.47 4.47
C ALA A 147 -9.28 -20.70 5.32
N LEU A 148 -10.51 -21.21 5.23
CA LEU A 148 -10.95 -22.40 5.96
C LEU A 148 -10.21 -23.67 5.47
N LEU A 149 -10.04 -23.84 4.16
CA LEU A 149 -9.29 -24.96 3.58
C LEU A 149 -7.81 -24.89 3.97
N GLY A 150 -7.21 -23.69 3.92
CA GLY A 150 -5.84 -23.47 4.37
C GLY A 150 -5.65 -23.84 5.84
N PHE A 151 -6.60 -23.44 6.72
CA PHE A 151 -6.58 -23.81 8.14
C PHE A 151 -6.75 -25.32 8.34
N ALA A 152 -7.63 -25.96 7.60
CA ALA A 152 -7.82 -27.40 7.66
C ALA A 152 -6.55 -28.17 7.23
N THR A 153 -5.91 -27.74 6.13
CA THR A 153 -4.65 -28.33 5.63
C THR A 153 -3.51 -28.14 6.64
N LEU A 154 -3.43 -26.97 7.25
CA LEU A 154 -2.45 -26.66 8.29
C LEU A 154 -2.61 -27.58 9.51
N MET A 155 -3.85 -27.77 9.99
CA MET A 155 -4.15 -28.68 11.11
C MET A 155 -3.79 -30.14 10.79
N GLN A 156 -4.08 -30.58 9.58
CA GLN A 156 -3.71 -31.92 9.12
C GLN A 156 -2.18 -32.09 9.06
N GLY A 157 -1.46 -31.06 8.56
CA GLY A 157 0.01 -31.04 8.55
C GLY A 157 0.61 -31.11 9.97
N MET A 158 0.04 -30.36 10.92
CA MET A 158 0.46 -30.39 12.31
C MET A 158 0.21 -31.77 12.98
N GLU A 159 -0.92 -32.40 12.70
CA GLU A 159 -1.23 -33.75 13.21
C GLU A 159 -0.25 -34.79 12.66
N LEU A 160 0.07 -34.72 11.36
CA LEU A 160 1.07 -35.59 10.73
C LEU A 160 2.47 -35.42 11.33
N MET A 161 2.92 -34.17 11.53
CA MET A 161 4.19 -33.89 12.20
C MET A 161 4.21 -34.45 13.62
N SER A 162 3.19 -34.17 14.41
CA SER A 162 3.11 -34.60 15.82
C SER A 162 3.15 -36.11 15.94
N GLY A 163 2.41 -36.82 15.07
CA GLY A 163 2.39 -38.28 15.04
C GLY A 163 3.75 -38.89 14.67
N SER A 164 4.43 -38.32 13.68
CA SER A 164 5.76 -38.80 13.24
C SER A 164 6.85 -38.52 14.29
N VAL A 165 6.78 -37.36 14.97
CA VAL A 165 7.74 -36.98 16.02
C VAL A 165 7.56 -37.83 17.28
N ALA A 166 6.37 -38.31 17.59
CA ALA A 166 6.13 -39.20 18.73
C ALA A 166 6.99 -40.49 18.66
N GLY A 167 7.23 -41.02 17.45
CA GLY A 167 8.18 -42.13 17.23
C GLY A 167 9.64 -41.77 17.47
N LEU A 168 10.03 -40.52 17.13
CA LEU A 168 11.37 -39.95 17.36
C LEU A 168 11.67 -39.69 18.84
N ALA A 169 10.67 -39.48 19.65
CA ALA A 169 10.80 -39.17 21.07
C ALA A 169 11.58 -40.21 21.88
N GLN A 170 11.64 -41.46 21.39
CA GLN A 170 12.38 -42.56 22.03
C GLN A 170 13.83 -42.61 21.59
N ALA A 171 14.25 -41.89 20.53
CA ALA A 171 15.61 -41.90 20.05
C ALA A 171 16.53 -41.08 21.00
N GLU A 172 17.61 -41.69 21.48
CA GLU A 172 18.51 -41.04 22.46
C GLU A 172 19.15 -39.76 21.92
N GLY A 173 19.49 -39.69 20.63
CA GLY A 173 20.03 -38.49 19.98
C GLY A 173 19.02 -37.34 19.97
N PHE A 174 17.73 -37.63 19.75
CA PHE A 174 16.65 -36.66 19.77
C PHE A 174 16.43 -36.11 21.18
N ARG A 175 16.40 -36.95 22.18
CA ARG A 175 16.30 -36.55 23.60
C ARG A 175 17.49 -35.67 24.03
N ARG A 176 18.71 -36.04 23.63
CA ARG A 176 19.92 -35.20 23.89
C ARG A 176 19.82 -33.82 23.29
N LEU A 177 19.30 -33.72 22.07
CA LEU A 177 19.09 -32.42 21.40
C LEU A 177 18.12 -31.53 22.19
N PHE A 178 16.98 -32.07 22.64
CA PHE A 178 16.03 -31.30 23.45
C PHE A 178 16.55 -30.97 24.86
N THR A 179 17.36 -31.86 25.44
CA THR A 179 18.04 -31.59 26.71
C THR A 179 19.05 -30.44 26.56
N ALA A 180 19.76 -30.34 25.43
CA ALA A 180 20.67 -29.22 25.16
C ALA A 180 19.89 -27.87 25.11
N PHE A 181 18.67 -27.85 24.57
CA PHE A 181 17.83 -26.64 24.52
C PHE A 181 17.24 -26.23 25.89
N THR A 182 17.47 -27.00 26.94
CA THR A 182 17.20 -26.54 28.31
C THR A 182 18.20 -25.48 28.78
N ASP A 183 19.37 -25.35 28.10
CA ASP A 183 20.23 -24.16 28.25
C ASP A 183 19.52 -22.95 27.63
N PRO A 184 19.32 -21.88 28.39
CA PRO A 184 18.52 -20.74 27.91
C PRO A 184 19.13 -20.03 26.70
N LEU A 185 20.46 -20.00 26.57
CA LEU A 185 21.13 -19.35 25.45
C LEU A 185 21.02 -20.21 24.17
N LEU A 186 21.24 -21.52 24.30
CA LEU A 186 21.09 -22.43 23.17
C LEU A 186 19.64 -22.50 22.69
N GLY A 187 18.67 -22.50 23.58
CA GLY A 187 17.24 -22.44 23.23
C GLY A 187 16.88 -21.17 22.47
N LEU A 188 17.37 -20.01 22.95
CA LEU A 188 17.17 -18.72 22.29
C LEU A 188 17.81 -18.71 20.90
N LEU A 189 19.05 -19.16 20.76
CA LEU A 189 19.72 -19.20 19.45
C LEU A 189 19.03 -20.15 18.47
N ALA A 190 18.58 -21.33 18.94
CA ALA A 190 17.83 -22.28 18.13
C ALA A 190 16.51 -21.66 17.60
N GLY A 191 15.75 -21.00 18.48
CA GLY A 191 14.52 -20.29 18.08
C GLY A 191 14.77 -19.16 17.10
N ALA A 192 15.82 -18.37 17.33
CA ALA A 192 16.21 -17.26 16.45
C ALA A 192 16.63 -17.77 15.06
N LEU A 193 17.49 -18.78 15.01
CA LEU A 193 17.98 -19.35 13.75
C LEU A 193 16.84 -20.00 12.95
N LEU A 194 16.01 -20.80 13.61
CA LEU A 194 14.86 -21.46 12.97
C LEU A 194 13.95 -20.42 12.31
N THR A 195 13.58 -19.37 13.05
CA THR A 195 12.69 -18.33 12.53
C THR A 195 13.35 -17.47 11.46
N ALA A 196 14.65 -17.18 11.59
CA ALA A 196 15.39 -16.42 10.58
C ALA A 196 15.48 -17.18 9.24
N VAL A 197 15.63 -18.50 9.27
CA VAL A 197 15.67 -19.35 8.07
C VAL A 197 14.28 -19.48 7.43
N ILE A 198 13.25 -19.76 8.24
CA ILE A 198 11.86 -19.92 7.75
C ILE A 198 11.24 -18.57 7.37
N GLN A 199 11.72 -17.47 7.96
CA GLN A 199 11.18 -16.10 7.81
C GLN A 199 9.70 -15.96 8.21
N SER A 200 9.20 -16.87 9.05
CA SER A 200 7.83 -16.90 9.54
C SER A 200 7.79 -17.32 11.01
N SER A 201 7.47 -16.39 11.90
CA SER A 201 7.31 -16.67 13.32
C SER A 201 6.12 -17.58 13.61
N SER A 202 5.02 -17.40 12.87
CA SER A 202 3.84 -18.26 13.00
C SER A 202 4.16 -19.71 12.65
N ALA A 203 4.95 -19.94 11.58
CA ALA A 203 5.42 -21.27 11.21
C ALA A 203 6.35 -21.86 12.27
N SER A 204 7.30 -21.07 12.75
CA SER A 204 8.26 -21.50 13.77
C SER A 204 7.58 -21.89 15.08
N VAL A 205 6.58 -21.09 15.52
CA VAL A 205 5.78 -21.41 16.73
C VAL A 205 4.91 -22.65 16.49
N GLY A 206 4.32 -22.82 15.31
CA GLY A 206 3.57 -24.01 14.96
C GLY A 206 4.40 -25.29 14.99
N ILE A 207 5.66 -25.24 14.50
CA ILE A 207 6.61 -26.34 14.63
C ILE A 207 6.89 -26.63 16.11
N LEU A 208 7.12 -25.61 16.93
CA LEU A 208 7.31 -25.79 18.37
C LEU A 208 6.09 -26.44 19.04
N GLN A 209 4.87 -26.04 18.65
CA GLN A 209 3.64 -26.66 19.15
C GLN A 209 3.50 -28.11 18.71
N ALA A 210 3.82 -28.43 17.45
CA ALA A 210 3.81 -29.82 16.99
C ALA A 210 4.82 -30.70 17.76
N LEU A 211 6.01 -30.15 18.05
CA LEU A 211 7.00 -30.80 18.90
C LEU A 211 6.51 -30.92 20.37
N ALA A 212 5.84 -29.90 20.88
CA ALA A 212 5.26 -29.92 22.23
C ALA A 212 4.18 -30.99 22.39
N ALA A 213 3.41 -31.27 21.33
CA ALA A 213 2.41 -32.35 21.32
C ALA A 213 3.01 -33.74 21.52
N SER A 214 4.31 -33.93 21.21
CA SER A 214 5.03 -35.20 21.49
C SER A 214 5.39 -35.37 22.98
N GLY A 215 5.16 -34.35 23.82
CA GLY A 215 5.50 -34.34 25.24
C GLY A 215 6.99 -34.19 25.57
N GLN A 216 7.86 -34.00 24.59
CA GLN A 216 9.32 -33.91 24.76
C GLN A 216 9.81 -32.51 25.09
N VAL A 217 9.08 -31.47 24.71
CA VAL A 217 9.45 -30.09 24.96
C VAL A 217 8.98 -29.67 26.36
N THR A 218 9.91 -29.27 27.20
CA THR A 218 9.60 -28.77 28.55
C THR A 218 9.30 -27.27 28.51
N VAL A 219 8.59 -26.76 29.53
CA VAL A 219 8.36 -25.32 29.72
C VAL A 219 9.68 -24.57 29.75
N GLY A 220 10.70 -25.14 30.43
CA GLY A 220 12.05 -24.56 30.54
C GLY A 220 12.79 -24.41 29.19
N ALA A 221 12.52 -25.29 28.21
CA ALA A 221 13.05 -25.17 26.86
C ALA A 221 12.19 -24.24 25.97
N ALA A 222 10.86 -24.32 26.12
CA ALA A 222 9.95 -23.54 25.29
C ALA A 222 10.12 -22.01 25.45
N VAL A 223 10.31 -21.53 26.70
CA VAL A 223 10.43 -20.10 27.00
C VAL A 223 11.58 -19.44 26.23
N PRO A 224 12.85 -19.88 26.32
CA PRO A 224 13.94 -19.24 25.57
C PRO A 224 13.82 -19.46 24.06
N ILE A 225 13.29 -20.59 23.59
CA ILE A 225 13.04 -20.81 22.16
C ILE A 225 12.06 -19.75 21.63
N ILE A 226 10.96 -19.47 22.32
CA ILE A 226 9.97 -18.45 21.94
C ILE A 226 10.60 -17.05 21.92
N MET A 227 11.43 -16.71 22.90
CA MET A 227 12.18 -15.46 22.90
C MET A 227 13.05 -15.33 21.65
N GLY A 228 13.76 -16.38 21.30
CA GLY A 228 14.58 -16.46 20.09
C GLY A 228 13.74 -16.31 18.80
N GLN A 229 12.59 -16.97 18.72
CA GLN A 229 11.70 -16.87 17.55
C GLN A 229 11.28 -15.42 17.28
N ASN A 230 11.05 -14.62 18.31
CA ASN A 230 10.71 -13.20 18.14
C ASN A 230 11.91 -12.39 17.59
N ILE A 231 13.15 -12.69 18.02
CA ILE A 231 14.35 -12.06 17.44
C ILE A 231 14.51 -12.48 15.96
N GLY A 232 14.35 -13.76 15.65
CA GLY A 232 14.47 -14.28 14.28
C GLY A 232 13.48 -13.63 13.29
N THR A 233 12.30 -13.25 13.75
CA THR A 233 11.29 -12.53 12.95
C THR A 233 11.81 -11.19 12.42
N CYS A 234 12.75 -10.55 13.12
CA CYS A 234 13.26 -9.24 12.72
C CYS A 234 14.07 -9.28 11.41
N ILE A 235 14.57 -10.46 11.00
CA ILE A 235 15.39 -10.60 9.79
C ILE A 235 14.59 -10.16 8.54
N THR A 236 13.30 -10.48 8.48
CA THR A 236 12.43 -10.11 7.35
C THR A 236 12.29 -8.59 7.23
N ALA A 237 12.08 -7.89 8.35
CA ALA A 237 12.02 -6.44 8.38
C ALA A 237 13.36 -5.80 7.98
N MET A 238 14.47 -6.35 8.46
CA MET A 238 15.82 -5.88 8.11
C MET A 238 16.10 -6.06 6.62
N LEU A 239 15.82 -7.24 6.06
CA LEU A 239 16.00 -7.52 4.63
C LEU A 239 15.10 -6.60 3.78
N SER A 240 13.84 -6.41 4.18
CA SER A 240 12.92 -5.53 3.48
C SER A 240 13.33 -4.05 3.53
N SER A 241 14.16 -3.65 4.48
CA SER A 241 14.64 -2.27 4.59
C SER A 241 15.89 -1.97 3.75
N VAL A 242 16.49 -2.97 3.11
CA VAL A 242 17.65 -2.77 2.22
C VAL A 242 17.22 -1.90 1.04
N GLY A 243 18.02 -0.87 0.74
CA GLY A 243 17.71 0.10 -0.32
C GLY A 243 16.60 1.11 0.04
N ALA A 244 16.02 1.06 1.24
CA ALA A 244 15.01 2.00 1.69
C ALA A 244 15.63 3.28 2.30
N SER A 245 14.79 4.30 2.51
CA SER A 245 15.13 5.55 3.21
C SER A 245 15.69 5.28 4.60
N ARG A 246 16.37 6.25 5.15
CA ARG A 246 16.93 6.14 6.52
C ARG A 246 15.83 5.89 7.55
N ASN A 247 14.70 6.56 7.44
CA ASN A 247 13.59 6.36 8.37
C ASN A 247 12.96 4.98 8.26
N ALA A 248 12.87 4.42 7.06
CA ALA A 248 12.41 3.04 6.85
C ALA A 248 13.39 2.02 7.47
N ARG A 249 14.70 2.21 7.29
CA ARG A 249 15.73 1.40 7.97
C ARG A 249 15.70 1.56 9.48
N ARG A 250 15.45 2.77 9.99
CA ARG A 250 15.24 3.03 11.43
C ARG A 250 14.02 2.26 11.96
N ALA A 251 12.91 2.19 11.20
CA ALA A 251 11.74 1.41 11.60
C ALA A 251 12.05 -0.08 11.72
N ALA A 252 12.79 -0.68 10.76
CA ALA A 252 13.28 -2.06 10.86
C ALA A 252 14.19 -2.26 12.07
N LEU A 253 15.08 -1.30 12.35
CA LEU A 253 15.98 -1.34 13.50
C LEU A 253 15.22 -1.19 14.83
N VAL A 254 14.13 -0.40 14.90
CA VAL A 254 13.24 -0.36 16.07
C VAL A 254 12.68 -1.75 16.38
N HIS A 255 12.22 -2.47 15.35
CA HIS A 255 11.71 -3.83 15.51
C HIS A 255 12.77 -4.78 16.09
N LEU A 256 14.00 -4.72 15.57
CA LEU A 256 15.12 -5.51 16.08
C LEU A 256 15.47 -5.13 17.54
N LEU A 257 15.63 -3.84 17.84
CA LEU A 257 15.98 -3.38 19.19
C LEU A 257 14.88 -3.70 20.22
N PHE A 258 13.60 -3.60 19.83
CA PHE A 258 12.49 -3.98 20.70
C PHE A 258 12.58 -5.46 21.10
N ASN A 259 12.73 -6.36 20.13
CA ASN A 259 12.78 -7.79 20.39
C ASN A 259 14.09 -8.21 21.09
N LEU A 260 15.22 -7.62 20.71
CA LEU A 260 16.52 -7.92 21.33
C LEU A 260 16.58 -7.45 22.79
N THR A 261 16.10 -6.22 23.06
CA THR A 261 16.05 -5.69 24.43
C THR A 261 15.07 -6.48 25.28
N GLY A 262 13.87 -6.76 24.76
CA GLY A 262 12.85 -7.56 25.45
C GLY A 262 13.37 -8.96 25.77
N ALA A 263 13.95 -9.65 24.80
CA ALA A 263 14.52 -10.98 24.99
C ALA A 263 15.69 -10.95 26.00
N GLY A 264 16.58 -9.97 25.91
CA GLY A 264 17.72 -9.84 26.84
C GLY A 264 17.27 -9.66 28.28
N VAL A 265 16.32 -8.75 28.54
CA VAL A 265 15.79 -8.51 29.88
C VAL A 265 15.07 -9.74 30.43
N TRP A 266 14.13 -10.31 29.65
CA TRP A 266 13.34 -11.44 30.14
C TRP A 266 14.13 -12.75 30.20
N LEU A 267 15.16 -12.92 29.37
CA LEU A 267 16.11 -14.05 29.49
C LEU A 267 16.90 -13.95 30.77
N ALA A 268 17.38 -12.77 31.16
CA ALA A 268 18.07 -12.55 32.44
C ALA A 268 17.16 -12.86 33.63
N VAL A 269 15.92 -12.37 33.60
CA VAL A 269 14.90 -12.70 34.61
C VAL A 269 14.63 -14.19 34.66
N PHE A 270 14.43 -14.84 33.50
CA PHE A 270 14.21 -16.27 33.41
C PHE A 270 15.38 -17.06 34.02
N TRP A 271 16.62 -16.67 33.69
CA TRP A 271 17.83 -17.31 34.25
C TRP A 271 17.90 -17.18 35.76
N VAL A 272 17.64 -15.99 36.31
CA VAL A 272 17.59 -15.76 37.75
C VAL A 272 16.53 -16.63 38.42
N VAL A 273 15.31 -16.67 37.87
CA VAL A 273 14.21 -17.51 38.38
C VAL A 273 14.59 -18.99 38.33
N LYS A 274 15.20 -19.44 37.21
CA LYS A 274 15.62 -20.84 37.03
C LYS A 274 16.66 -21.24 38.07
N VAL A 275 17.64 -20.36 38.36
CA VAL A 275 18.75 -20.66 39.31
C VAL A 275 18.30 -20.53 40.77
N LEU A 276 17.57 -19.48 41.11
CA LEU A 276 17.23 -19.19 42.52
C LEU A 276 15.98 -19.93 43.01
N ALA A 277 14.95 -20.03 42.18
CA ALA A 277 13.68 -20.64 42.55
C ALA A 277 13.56 -22.08 42.07
N ALA A 278 14.32 -22.48 41.03
CA ALA A 278 14.30 -23.82 40.39
C ALA A 278 12.88 -24.44 40.31
N PRO A 279 11.89 -23.73 39.70
CA PRO A 279 10.51 -24.18 39.78
C PRO A 279 10.31 -25.51 39.04
N THR A 280 9.71 -26.48 39.74
CA THR A 280 9.41 -27.81 39.16
C THR A 280 8.58 -27.74 37.91
N MET A 281 7.84 -26.66 37.70
CA MET A 281 7.07 -26.37 36.50
C MET A 281 7.93 -26.29 35.25
N LEU A 282 9.18 -25.85 35.32
CA LEU A 282 10.09 -25.77 34.17
C LEU A 282 10.45 -27.15 33.59
N ALA A 283 10.44 -28.19 34.42
CA ALA A 283 10.69 -29.58 33.96
C ALA A 283 9.46 -30.27 33.38
N ARG A 284 8.28 -29.70 33.53
CA ARG A 284 7.02 -30.29 32.97
C ARG A 284 6.96 -30.12 31.46
N PRO A 285 6.39 -31.11 30.73
CA PRO A 285 6.08 -30.93 29.32
C PRO A 285 5.17 -29.71 29.12
N VAL A 286 5.45 -28.93 28.08
CA VAL A 286 4.60 -27.82 27.67
C VAL A 286 3.47 -28.34 26.80
N THR A 287 2.26 -27.83 27.01
CA THR A 287 1.07 -28.13 26.15
C THR A 287 0.96 -27.12 25.00
N LEU A 288 0.16 -27.42 23.98
CA LEU A 288 -0.10 -26.48 22.89
C LEU A 288 -0.63 -25.13 23.41
N PRO A 289 -1.68 -25.07 24.26
CA PRO A 289 -2.08 -23.82 24.92
C PRO A 289 -0.97 -23.19 25.75
N GLY A 290 -0.12 -24.00 26.40
CA GLY A 290 1.02 -23.53 27.18
C GLY A 290 2.01 -22.73 26.33
N VAL A 291 2.31 -23.17 25.10
CA VAL A 291 3.13 -22.42 24.14
C VAL A 291 2.46 -21.08 23.78
N ALA A 292 1.14 -21.07 23.53
CA ALA A 292 0.39 -19.85 23.23
C ALA A 292 0.42 -18.86 24.41
N VAL A 293 0.25 -19.36 25.66
CA VAL A 293 0.35 -18.53 26.87
C VAL A 293 1.75 -17.92 27.00
N ILE A 294 2.81 -18.73 26.87
CA ILE A 294 4.19 -18.24 26.97
C ILE A 294 4.47 -17.17 25.90
N HIS A 295 4.05 -17.41 24.66
CA HIS A 295 4.25 -16.48 23.57
C HIS A 295 3.51 -15.16 23.81
N THR A 296 2.26 -15.22 24.26
CA THR A 296 1.45 -14.04 24.62
C THR A 296 2.05 -13.29 25.80
N ALA A 297 2.38 -14.00 26.86
CA ALA A 297 2.96 -13.40 28.06
C ALA A 297 4.27 -12.67 27.73
N PHE A 298 5.18 -13.30 26.98
CA PHE A 298 6.43 -12.68 26.57
C PHE A 298 6.21 -11.38 25.78
N ASN A 299 5.34 -11.39 24.75
CA ASN A 299 5.09 -10.21 23.93
C ASN A 299 4.39 -9.08 24.71
N LEU A 300 3.45 -9.42 25.59
CA LEU A 300 2.82 -8.43 26.48
C LEU A 300 3.81 -7.85 27.47
N LEU A 301 4.65 -8.67 28.11
CA LEU A 301 5.66 -8.21 29.05
C LEU A 301 6.71 -7.32 28.36
N CYS A 302 7.17 -7.67 27.15
CA CYS A 302 8.03 -6.81 26.35
C CYS A 302 7.35 -5.47 26.04
N THR A 303 6.08 -5.50 25.66
CA THR A 303 5.32 -4.29 25.36
C THR A 303 5.12 -3.43 26.60
N MET A 304 4.73 -4.01 27.73
CA MET A 304 4.58 -3.27 29.00
C MET A 304 5.89 -2.59 29.44
N LEU A 305 7.02 -3.27 29.24
CA LEU A 305 8.35 -2.73 29.56
C LEU A 305 8.76 -1.61 28.62
N LEU A 306 8.59 -1.78 27.31
CA LEU A 306 9.19 -0.91 26.29
C LEU A 306 8.22 0.13 25.72
N PHE A 307 6.91 -0.01 25.87
CA PHE A 307 5.95 0.98 25.37
C PHE A 307 6.10 2.35 26.03
N PRO A 308 6.28 2.45 27.39
CA PRO A 308 6.61 3.74 28.02
C PRO A 308 7.97 4.29 27.55
N ALA A 309 8.91 3.38 27.23
CA ALA A 309 10.26 3.70 26.77
C ALA A 309 10.36 3.85 25.23
N ALA A 310 9.24 3.88 24.50
CA ALA A 310 9.22 3.98 23.04
C ALA A 310 10.04 5.16 22.49
N GLY A 311 10.03 6.31 23.19
CA GLY A 311 10.86 7.47 22.83
C GLY A 311 12.38 7.26 23.05
N LEU A 312 12.76 6.30 23.90
CA LEU A 312 14.17 5.91 24.05
C LEU A 312 14.61 5.04 22.86
N LEU A 313 13.76 4.09 22.42
CA LEU A 313 14.01 3.29 21.22
C LEU A 313 14.14 4.19 19.98
N GLU A 314 13.26 5.15 19.81
CA GLU A 314 13.31 6.13 18.73
C GLU A 314 14.62 6.92 18.75
N ARG A 315 15.02 7.45 19.91
CA ARG A 315 16.30 8.16 20.08
C ARG A 315 17.51 7.26 19.83
N ALA A 316 17.45 6.00 20.24
CA ALA A 316 18.53 5.04 20.00
C ALA A 316 18.75 4.79 18.51
N VAL A 317 17.69 4.55 17.73
CA VAL A 317 17.83 4.33 16.28
C VAL A 317 18.26 5.59 15.53
N LEU A 318 17.84 6.79 15.98
CA LEU A 318 18.30 8.06 15.43
C LEU A 318 19.80 8.27 15.65
N ARG A 319 20.34 7.80 16.80
CA ARG A 319 21.79 7.85 17.08
C ARG A 319 22.57 6.79 16.29
N LEU A 320 22.01 5.59 16.13
CA LEU A 320 22.65 4.49 15.40
C LEU A 320 22.68 4.74 13.89
N LEU A 321 21.66 5.39 13.35
CA LEU A 321 21.55 5.78 11.94
C LEU A 321 21.35 7.31 11.83
N PRO A 322 22.42 8.11 11.98
CA PRO A 322 22.32 9.56 11.95
C PRO A 322 22.05 10.09 10.53
N GLY A 323 21.63 11.36 10.44
CA GLY A 323 21.35 12.08 9.19
C GLY A 323 19.86 12.14 8.84
N GLU A 324 19.51 13.05 7.96
CA GLU A 324 18.15 13.22 7.42
C GLU A 324 17.97 12.36 6.16
N ASP A 325 16.72 12.04 5.81
CA ASP A 325 16.42 11.50 4.49
C ASP A 325 16.74 12.59 3.48
N GLY A 326 17.46 12.25 2.39
CA GLY A 326 17.62 13.13 1.25
C GLY A 326 16.26 13.53 0.65
N GLU A 327 16.26 14.49 -0.27
CA GLU A 327 15.04 14.87 -1.01
C GLU A 327 14.29 13.60 -1.46
N LYS A 328 12.99 13.55 -1.13
CA LYS A 328 12.13 12.44 -1.54
C LYS A 328 12.08 12.44 -3.06
N GLY A 329 12.77 11.49 -3.68
CA GLY A 329 12.61 11.25 -5.11
C GLY A 329 11.15 10.89 -5.44
N THR A 330 10.77 11.09 -6.68
CA THR A 330 9.43 10.75 -7.24
C THR A 330 9.16 9.23 -7.22
N GLU A 331 10.09 8.42 -6.69
CA GLU A 331 10.01 6.96 -6.70
C GLU A 331 8.90 6.42 -5.80
N LEU A 332 8.03 5.60 -6.39
CA LEU A 332 7.02 4.81 -5.67
C LEU A 332 7.64 3.51 -5.18
N ASP A 333 7.54 3.27 -3.87
CA ASP A 333 8.09 2.08 -3.24
C ASP A 333 7.28 0.82 -3.62
N SER A 334 7.93 -0.17 -4.22
CA SER A 334 7.30 -1.46 -4.58
C SER A 334 6.72 -2.23 -3.38
N ARG A 335 7.15 -1.94 -2.15
CA ARG A 335 6.59 -2.52 -0.91
C ARG A 335 5.15 -2.10 -0.68
N LEU A 336 4.74 -0.95 -1.24
CA LEU A 336 3.35 -0.49 -1.22
C LEU A 336 2.40 -1.43 -1.98
N LEU A 337 2.91 -2.23 -2.92
CA LEU A 337 2.10 -3.24 -3.63
C LEU A 337 1.47 -4.26 -2.68
N ALA A 338 2.07 -4.48 -1.49
CA ALA A 338 1.49 -5.32 -0.45
C ALA A 338 0.26 -4.69 0.25
N ALA A 339 0.01 -3.38 0.05
CA ALA A 339 -1.11 -2.65 0.62
C ALA A 339 -1.80 -1.77 -0.45
N PRO A 340 -2.57 -2.37 -1.38
CA PRO A 340 -3.08 -1.71 -2.58
C PRO A 340 -3.81 -0.39 -2.34
N SER A 341 -4.69 -0.32 -1.34
CA SER A 341 -5.43 0.91 -1.04
C SER A 341 -4.53 2.06 -0.57
N ALA A 342 -3.44 1.76 0.17
CA ALA A 342 -2.45 2.76 0.57
C ALA A 342 -1.55 3.18 -0.60
N ALA A 343 -1.25 2.22 -1.50
CA ALA A 343 -0.54 2.48 -2.73
C ALA A 343 -1.32 3.46 -3.63
N LEU A 344 -2.62 3.23 -3.81
CA LEU A 344 -3.51 4.10 -4.58
C LEU A 344 -3.61 5.51 -3.98
N GLU A 345 -3.69 5.63 -2.65
CA GLU A 345 -3.67 6.93 -1.99
C GLU A 345 -2.36 7.69 -2.26
N LYS A 346 -1.22 7.00 -2.25
CA LYS A 346 0.08 7.61 -2.59
C LYS A 346 0.18 7.98 -4.07
N CYS A 347 -0.31 7.12 -4.97
CA CYS A 347 -0.38 7.45 -6.40
C CYS A 347 -1.25 8.69 -6.63
N ARG A 348 -2.38 8.81 -5.94
CA ARG A 348 -3.26 9.97 -6.03
C ARG A 348 -2.61 11.26 -5.50
N GLU A 349 -1.88 11.19 -4.40
CA GLU A 349 -1.11 12.32 -3.87
C GLU A 349 -0.11 12.83 -4.92
N LEU A 350 0.63 11.90 -5.55
CA LEU A 350 1.62 12.20 -6.58
C LEU A 350 0.96 12.74 -7.85
N ALA A 351 -0.15 12.16 -8.30
CA ALA A 351 -0.95 12.66 -9.42
C ALA A 351 -1.48 14.08 -9.15
N GLY A 352 -1.81 14.40 -7.90
CA GLY A 352 -2.18 15.75 -7.47
C GLY A 352 -1.03 16.76 -7.56
N GLU A 353 0.21 16.33 -7.29
CA GLU A 353 1.41 17.16 -7.52
C GLU A 353 1.63 17.37 -9.03
N MET A 354 1.51 16.32 -9.83
CA MET A 354 1.62 16.37 -11.29
C MET A 354 0.59 17.34 -11.90
N ALA A 355 -0.67 17.22 -11.49
CA ALA A 355 -1.74 18.13 -11.90
C ALA A 355 -1.44 19.60 -11.57
N ALA A 356 -0.89 19.86 -10.38
CA ALA A 356 -0.52 21.23 -9.99
C ALA A 356 0.62 21.80 -10.86
N LEU A 357 1.60 20.97 -11.23
CA LEU A 357 2.68 21.36 -12.15
C LEU A 357 2.15 21.63 -13.55
N ALA A 358 1.27 20.75 -14.09
CA ALA A 358 0.68 20.93 -15.41
C ALA A 358 -0.11 22.25 -15.50
N ARG A 359 -0.87 22.61 -14.45
CA ARG A 359 -1.57 23.89 -14.37
C ARG A 359 -0.60 25.08 -14.35
N ASP A 360 0.46 25.01 -13.53
CA ASP A 360 1.46 26.09 -13.47
C ASP A 360 2.16 26.26 -14.83
N ASN A 361 2.47 25.15 -15.50
CA ASN A 361 3.03 25.15 -16.85
C ASN A 361 2.09 25.79 -17.86
N LEU A 362 0.80 25.45 -17.83
CA LEU A 362 -0.19 26.03 -18.74
C LEU A 362 -0.25 27.57 -18.59
N ARG A 363 -0.29 28.08 -17.36
CA ARG A 363 -0.23 29.53 -17.10
C ARG A 363 1.05 30.19 -17.60
N ARG A 364 2.20 29.51 -17.47
CA ARG A 364 3.48 29.99 -17.99
C ARG A 364 3.53 30.00 -19.51
N GLY A 365 2.99 28.94 -20.15
CA GLY A 365 2.86 28.85 -21.61
C GLY A 365 1.97 29.96 -22.16
N VAL A 366 0.82 30.19 -21.54
CA VAL A 366 -0.09 31.31 -21.89
C VAL A 366 0.62 32.67 -21.73
N ALA A 367 1.32 32.88 -20.62
CA ALA A 367 2.06 34.14 -20.42
C ALA A 367 3.15 34.37 -21.47
N ALA A 368 3.79 33.30 -21.95
CA ALA A 368 4.83 33.37 -22.97
C ALA A 368 4.34 33.88 -24.32
N LEU A 369 3.04 33.70 -24.64
CA LEU A 369 2.45 34.27 -25.86
C LEU A 369 2.47 35.81 -25.91
N THR A 370 2.55 36.43 -24.73
CA THR A 370 2.63 37.90 -24.63
C THR A 370 4.06 38.37 -24.44
N GLU A 371 4.84 37.70 -23.60
CA GLU A 371 6.22 38.01 -23.30
C GLU A 371 6.98 36.76 -22.84
N VAL A 372 7.98 36.35 -23.57
CA VAL A 372 8.86 35.23 -23.22
C VAL A 372 9.92 35.68 -22.23
N GLN A 373 9.73 35.31 -20.96
CA GLN A 373 10.73 35.53 -19.92
C GLN A 373 11.66 34.30 -19.83
N PRO A 374 13.00 34.44 -20.03
CA PRO A 374 13.95 33.33 -20.07
C PRO A 374 13.93 32.46 -18.82
N ALA A 375 13.71 33.04 -17.64
CA ALA A 375 13.62 32.32 -16.37
C ALA A 375 12.35 31.46 -16.31
N SER A 376 11.21 31.99 -16.78
CA SER A 376 9.93 31.26 -16.85
C SER A 376 9.98 30.11 -17.86
N ALA A 377 10.58 30.35 -19.04
CA ALA A 377 10.76 29.31 -20.06
C ALA A 377 11.63 28.15 -19.56
N LYS A 378 12.75 28.45 -18.87
CA LYS A 378 13.60 27.42 -18.27
C LYS A 378 12.88 26.61 -17.20
N GLU A 379 12.10 27.28 -16.36
CA GLU A 379 11.33 26.60 -15.31
C GLU A 379 10.22 25.73 -15.90
N LEU A 380 9.53 26.19 -16.94
CA LEU A 380 8.49 25.41 -17.63
C LEU A 380 9.08 24.11 -18.19
N ARG A 381 10.21 24.18 -18.93
CA ARG A 381 10.90 22.99 -19.45
C ARG A 381 11.32 22.02 -18.34
N ARG A 382 11.82 22.56 -17.22
CA ARG A 382 12.19 21.74 -16.06
C ARG A 382 11.00 21.03 -15.42
N GLN A 383 9.86 21.72 -15.35
CA GLN A 383 8.64 21.16 -14.78
C GLN A 383 8.02 20.12 -15.71
N GLU A 384 8.08 20.34 -17.01
CA GLU A 384 7.63 19.38 -18.02
C GLU A 384 8.43 18.06 -17.91
N GLU A 385 9.79 18.11 -17.93
CA GLU A 385 10.61 16.92 -17.69
C GLU A 385 10.29 16.20 -16.35
N ARG A 386 9.78 16.93 -15.37
CA ARG A 386 9.33 16.35 -14.11
C ARG A 386 7.95 15.69 -14.25
N ILE A 387 7.04 16.27 -15.02
CA ILE A 387 5.72 15.72 -15.32
C ILE A 387 5.87 14.38 -16.04
N ASP A 388 6.71 14.31 -17.08
CA ASP A 388 7.00 13.09 -17.83
C ASP A 388 7.53 11.98 -16.93
N ARG A 389 8.54 12.31 -16.09
CA ARG A 389 9.06 11.32 -15.14
C ARG A 389 8.00 10.84 -14.14
N MET A 390 7.07 11.72 -13.74
CA MET A 390 5.97 11.34 -12.83
C MET A 390 4.96 10.45 -13.54
N GLU A 391 4.65 10.71 -14.80
CA GLU A 391 3.78 9.86 -15.64
C GLU A 391 4.36 8.45 -15.76
N ASP A 392 5.62 8.30 -16.17
CA ASP A 392 6.32 7.02 -16.29
C ASP A 392 6.32 6.22 -14.99
N VAL A 393 6.63 6.86 -13.86
CA VAL A 393 6.70 6.23 -12.54
C VAL A 393 5.30 5.79 -12.09
N LEU A 394 4.30 6.67 -12.22
CA LEU A 394 2.93 6.38 -11.83
C LEU A 394 2.32 5.30 -12.74
N GLY A 395 2.48 5.43 -14.05
CA GLY A 395 1.96 4.47 -15.03
C GLY A 395 2.54 3.07 -14.81
N THR A 396 3.86 2.95 -14.70
CA THR A 396 4.53 1.68 -14.40
C THR A 396 4.07 1.08 -13.07
N PHE A 397 3.92 1.90 -12.04
CA PHE A 397 3.50 1.42 -10.72
C PHE A 397 2.03 0.99 -10.71
N LEU A 398 1.12 1.76 -11.31
CA LEU A 398 -0.30 1.45 -11.42
C LEU A 398 -0.55 0.16 -12.22
N VAL A 399 0.21 -0.07 -13.31
CA VAL A 399 0.15 -1.32 -14.08
C VAL A 399 0.58 -2.51 -13.21
N ARG A 400 1.68 -2.39 -12.46
CA ARG A 400 2.11 -3.44 -11.51
C ARG A 400 1.08 -3.67 -10.40
N LEU A 401 0.46 -2.61 -9.91
CA LEU A 401 -0.58 -2.69 -8.89
C LEU A 401 -1.83 -3.40 -9.42
N SER A 402 -2.23 -3.13 -10.67
CA SER A 402 -3.37 -3.79 -11.33
C SER A 402 -3.14 -5.29 -11.56
N GLY A 403 -1.88 -5.73 -11.62
CA GLY A 403 -1.50 -7.15 -11.64
C GLY A 403 -1.68 -7.87 -10.29
N GLN A 404 -1.94 -7.13 -9.20
CA GLN A 404 -2.24 -7.70 -7.88
C GLN A 404 -3.74 -8.02 -7.74
N THR A 405 -4.09 -8.76 -6.70
CA THR A 405 -5.49 -9.08 -6.39
C THR A 405 -6.20 -7.87 -5.77
N LEU A 406 -6.73 -6.99 -6.61
CA LEU A 406 -7.43 -5.79 -6.20
C LEU A 406 -8.91 -6.04 -5.89
N THR A 407 -9.51 -5.20 -5.03
CA THR A 407 -10.97 -5.10 -4.94
C THR A 407 -11.51 -4.42 -6.21
N ARG A 408 -12.79 -4.62 -6.53
CA ARG A 408 -13.43 -3.92 -7.67
C ARG A 408 -13.27 -2.40 -7.57
N ARG A 409 -13.36 -1.86 -6.36
CA ARG A 409 -13.21 -0.43 -6.10
C ARG A 409 -11.77 0.05 -6.32
N ASP A 410 -10.79 -0.72 -5.84
CA ASP A 410 -9.38 -0.35 -6.01
C ASP A 410 -8.95 -0.47 -7.47
N ASN A 411 -9.48 -1.47 -8.20
CA ASN A 411 -9.21 -1.62 -9.63
C ASN A 411 -9.80 -0.46 -10.45
N ALA A 412 -11.04 -0.03 -10.13
CA ALA A 412 -11.63 1.14 -10.77
C ALA A 412 -10.82 2.42 -10.51
N ARG A 413 -10.34 2.63 -9.27
CA ARG A 413 -9.48 3.76 -8.93
C ARG A 413 -8.11 3.72 -9.60
N ALA A 414 -7.54 2.52 -9.78
CA ALA A 414 -6.27 2.38 -10.50
C ALA A 414 -6.44 2.75 -11.98
N ALA A 415 -7.52 2.30 -12.61
CA ALA A 415 -7.86 2.65 -13.99
C ALA A 415 -8.13 4.15 -14.15
N GLU A 416 -8.90 4.75 -13.23
CA GLU A 416 -9.15 6.18 -13.17
C GLU A 416 -7.84 6.99 -13.11
N LEU A 417 -6.94 6.64 -12.18
CA LEU A 417 -5.65 7.32 -12.06
C LEU A 417 -4.78 7.15 -13.31
N LEU A 418 -4.84 5.97 -13.95
CA LEU A 418 -4.06 5.69 -15.16
C LEU A 418 -4.50 6.57 -16.34
N ALA A 419 -5.79 6.85 -16.46
CA ALA A 419 -6.32 7.77 -17.46
C ALA A 419 -5.92 9.22 -17.13
N LEU A 420 -6.12 9.64 -15.89
CA LEU A 420 -5.86 11.01 -15.45
C LEU A 420 -4.40 11.46 -15.62
N ILE A 421 -3.42 10.57 -15.37
CA ILE A 421 -2.00 10.95 -15.51
C ILE A 421 -1.66 11.29 -16.95
N GLY A 422 -2.24 10.60 -17.93
CA GLY A 422 -2.06 10.92 -19.35
C GLY A 422 -2.66 12.28 -19.72
N ASP A 423 -3.84 12.65 -19.17
CA ASP A 423 -4.41 13.97 -19.40
C ASP A 423 -3.60 15.10 -18.73
N PHE A 424 -2.97 14.85 -17.57
CA PHE A 424 -2.09 15.82 -16.93
C PHE A 424 -0.78 16.04 -17.71
N GLU A 425 -0.20 14.96 -18.26
CA GLU A 425 0.99 15.04 -19.14
C GLU A 425 0.66 15.87 -20.39
N ARG A 426 -0.45 15.55 -21.08
CA ARG A 426 -0.87 16.29 -22.25
C ARG A 426 -1.15 17.76 -22.00
N LEU A 427 -1.66 18.10 -20.82
CA LEU A 427 -1.82 19.50 -20.43
C LEU A 427 -0.44 20.22 -20.31
N GLY A 428 0.60 19.50 -19.86
CA GLY A 428 1.98 19.95 -19.83
C GLY A 428 2.56 20.14 -21.23
N ASP A 429 2.31 19.18 -22.14
CA ASP A 429 2.72 19.24 -23.54
C ASP A 429 2.16 20.46 -24.27
N HIS A 430 0.86 20.73 -24.11
CA HIS A 430 0.24 21.92 -24.70
C HIS A 430 0.80 23.22 -24.13
N ALA A 431 1.19 23.23 -22.86
CA ALA A 431 1.89 24.37 -22.27
C ALA A 431 3.27 24.60 -22.91
N MET A 432 4.00 23.53 -23.27
CA MET A 432 5.26 23.61 -24.01
C MET A 432 5.04 24.15 -25.43
N ASN A 433 4.03 23.67 -26.16
CA ASN A 433 3.70 24.15 -27.50
C ASN A 433 3.37 25.65 -27.49
N LEU A 434 2.63 26.12 -26.45
CA LEU A 434 2.36 27.55 -26.28
C LEU A 434 3.64 28.37 -26.02
N LEU A 435 4.59 27.83 -25.23
CA LEU A 435 5.89 28.46 -25.05
C LEU A 435 6.67 28.56 -26.38
N GLU A 436 6.72 27.46 -27.14
CA GLU A 436 7.39 27.42 -28.45
C GLU A 436 6.77 28.43 -29.43
N SER A 437 5.44 28.53 -29.46
CA SER A 437 4.72 29.55 -30.23
C SER A 437 5.11 30.98 -29.81
N GLY A 438 5.24 31.23 -28.50
CA GLY A 438 5.70 32.49 -27.96
C GLY A 438 7.16 32.81 -28.35
N GLU A 439 8.05 31.82 -28.31
CA GLU A 439 9.43 31.93 -28.76
C GLU A 439 9.50 32.19 -30.27
N GLU A 440 8.69 31.55 -31.07
CA GLU A 440 8.59 31.77 -32.52
C GLU A 440 8.16 33.21 -32.86
N LEU A 441 7.13 33.72 -32.15
CA LEU A 441 6.71 35.12 -32.29
C LEU A 441 7.86 36.10 -32.00
N ARG A 442 8.59 35.88 -30.93
CA ARG A 442 9.73 36.68 -30.51
C ARG A 442 10.88 36.61 -31.53
N ASP A 443 11.28 35.40 -31.90
CA ASP A 443 12.46 35.15 -32.72
C ASP A 443 12.29 35.65 -34.18
N LYS A 444 11.05 35.67 -34.66
CA LYS A 444 10.64 36.20 -35.97
C LYS A 444 10.22 37.68 -35.91
N ASP A 445 10.31 38.35 -34.76
CA ASP A 445 9.88 39.74 -34.52
C ASP A 445 8.41 39.98 -34.96
N ILE A 446 7.55 38.99 -34.73
CA ILE A 446 6.13 39.05 -35.08
C ILE A 446 5.37 39.64 -33.90
N SER A 447 4.79 40.83 -34.05
CA SER A 447 3.93 41.44 -33.03
C SER A 447 2.44 41.12 -33.26
N LEU A 448 1.77 40.69 -32.20
CA LEU A 448 0.31 40.51 -32.22
C LEU A 448 -0.40 41.89 -32.30
N PRO A 449 -1.30 42.13 -33.27
CA PRO A 449 -2.16 43.32 -33.28
C PRO A 449 -2.95 43.50 -32.00
N ALA A 450 -3.29 44.73 -31.65
CA ALA A 450 -4.01 45.00 -30.37
C ALA A 450 -5.36 44.32 -30.27
N GLU A 451 -6.02 44.08 -31.38
CA GLU A 451 -7.29 43.33 -31.44
C GLU A 451 -7.07 41.84 -31.17
N ASP A 452 -6.11 41.24 -31.88
CA ASP A 452 -5.76 39.80 -31.72
C ASP A 452 -5.32 39.55 -30.28
N ARG A 453 -4.56 40.46 -29.67
CA ARG A 453 -4.12 40.35 -28.27
C ARG A 453 -5.29 40.40 -27.27
N ARG A 454 -6.31 41.21 -27.54
CA ARG A 454 -7.52 41.26 -26.68
C ARG A 454 -8.36 39.99 -26.81
N GLU A 455 -8.54 39.52 -28.07
CA GLU A 455 -9.28 38.29 -28.37
C GLU A 455 -8.59 37.07 -27.74
N LEU A 456 -7.26 36.97 -27.89
CA LEU A 456 -6.48 35.89 -27.30
C LEU A 456 -6.59 35.88 -25.78
N ARG A 457 -6.58 37.03 -25.12
CA ARG A 457 -6.73 37.14 -23.65
C ARG A 457 -8.08 36.57 -23.19
N VAL A 458 -9.17 36.81 -23.91
CA VAL A 458 -10.47 36.25 -23.57
C VAL A 458 -10.45 34.72 -23.62
N LEU A 459 -9.81 34.15 -24.65
CA LEU A 459 -9.69 32.70 -24.78
C LEU A 459 -8.77 32.11 -23.71
N THR A 460 -7.62 32.73 -23.45
CA THR A 460 -6.68 32.24 -22.43
C THR A 460 -7.26 32.32 -21.02
N ASP A 461 -8.01 33.38 -20.70
CA ASP A 461 -8.71 33.49 -19.40
C ASP A 461 -9.76 32.36 -19.22
N ALA A 462 -10.45 31.96 -20.31
CA ALA A 462 -11.40 30.85 -20.29
C ALA A 462 -10.70 29.49 -20.10
N VAL A 463 -9.53 29.30 -20.77
CA VAL A 463 -8.74 28.07 -20.66
C VAL A 463 -8.10 27.96 -19.28
N GLU A 464 -7.65 29.05 -18.66
CA GLU A 464 -7.15 29.01 -17.28
C GLU A 464 -8.27 28.68 -16.29
N GLU A 465 -9.50 29.21 -16.49
CA GLU A 465 -10.64 28.88 -15.62
C GLU A 465 -11.05 27.41 -15.74
N ILE A 466 -11.12 26.84 -16.96
CA ILE A 466 -11.47 25.43 -17.12
C ILE A 466 -10.42 24.51 -16.51
N ALA A 467 -9.14 24.85 -16.62
CA ALA A 467 -8.06 24.10 -15.97
C ALA A 467 -8.19 24.14 -14.44
N ASP A 468 -8.48 25.31 -13.85
CA ASP A 468 -8.71 25.43 -12.42
C ASP A 468 -9.93 24.60 -11.97
N LEU A 469 -11.04 24.64 -12.70
CA LEU A 469 -12.24 23.86 -12.40
C LEU A 469 -11.99 22.36 -12.46
N ALA A 470 -11.35 21.86 -13.52
CA ALA A 470 -11.07 20.45 -13.71
C ALA A 470 -10.11 19.89 -12.65
N LEU A 471 -9.04 20.62 -12.32
CA LEU A 471 -8.06 20.19 -11.33
C LEU A 471 -8.58 20.32 -9.90
N ASP A 472 -9.45 21.29 -9.62
CA ASP A 472 -10.16 21.39 -8.34
C ASP A 472 -11.18 20.24 -8.19
N ALA A 473 -11.88 19.84 -9.27
CA ALA A 473 -12.74 18.66 -9.29
C ALA A 473 -11.98 17.39 -8.92
N PHE A 474 -10.81 17.18 -9.52
CA PHE A 474 -9.93 16.04 -9.17
C PHE A 474 -9.49 16.08 -7.70
N ARG A 475 -9.07 17.24 -7.20
CA ARG A 475 -8.60 17.38 -5.80
C ARG A 475 -9.70 17.11 -4.78
N ARG A 476 -10.92 17.58 -5.05
CA ARG A 476 -12.07 17.47 -4.12
C ARG A 476 -12.88 16.20 -4.32
N GLU A 477 -12.58 15.40 -5.33
CA GLU A 477 -13.42 14.27 -5.78
C GLU A 477 -14.87 14.76 -6.04
N ASP A 478 -15.03 15.86 -6.76
CA ASP A 478 -16.33 16.47 -7.00
C ASP A 478 -16.86 16.12 -8.40
N PRO A 479 -17.75 15.13 -8.51
CA PRO A 479 -18.33 14.76 -9.80
C PRO A 479 -19.32 15.83 -10.34
N ALA A 480 -19.81 16.74 -9.51
CA ALA A 480 -20.75 17.75 -9.94
C ALA A 480 -20.08 18.87 -10.77
N ALA A 481 -18.76 19.04 -10.63
CA ALA A 481 -17.99 20.01 -11.40
C ALA A 481 -17.96 19.70 -12.91
N GLN A 482 -18.22 18.44 -13.33
CA GLN A 482 -18.22 18.04 -14.74
C GLN A 482 -19.16 18.91 -15.59
N ALA A 483 -20.36 19.22 -15.10
CA ALA A 483 -21.33 20.01 -15.88
C ALA A 483 -20.87 21.47 -16.08
N GLU A 484 -20.11 22.03 -15.17
CA GLU A 484 -19.50 23.36 -15.29
C GLU A 484 -18.34 23.33 -16.31
N VAL A 485 -17.45 22.31 -16.18
CA VAL A 485 -16.32 22.14 -17.08
C VAL A 485 -16.78 21.90 -18.52
N GLU A 486 -17.74 21.03 -18.74
CA GLU A 486 -18.31 20.72 -20.07
C GLU A 486 -18.99 21.92 -20.72
N ALA A 487 -19.69 22.76 -19.92
CA ALA A 487 -20.32 23.97 -20.43
C ALA A 487 -19.28 25.04 -20.85
N LEU A 488 -18.17 25.13 -20.12
CA LEU A 488 -17.09 26.07 -20.44
C LEU A 488 -16.27 25.56 -21.64
N GLU A 489 -16.03 24.25 -21.76
CA GLU A 489 -15.38 23.64 -22.92
C GLU A 489 -16.13 23.97 -24.22
N GLN A 490 -17.46 23.80 -24.23
CA GLN A 490 -18.28 24.14 -25.40
C GLN A 490 -18.15 25.62 -25.79
N VAL A 491 -18.01 26.52 -24.82
CA VAL A 491 -17.78 27.96 -25.07
C VAL A 491 -16.39 28.19 -25.65
N ILE A 492 -15.35 27.51 -25.16
CA ILE A 492 -13.97 27.61 -25.64
C ILE A 492 -13.89 27.13 -27.10
N ASP A 493 -14.51 26.00 -27.45
CA ASP A 493 -14.58 25.51 -28.83
C ASP A 493 -15.25 26.55 -29.76
N GLY A 494 -16.37 27.11 -29.32
CA GLY A 494 -17.05 28.18 -30.04
C GLY A 494 -16.18 29.45 -30.21
N LEU A 495 -15.41 29.83 -29.21
CA LEU A 495 -14.47 30.95 -29.25
C LEU A 495 -13.33 30.70 -30.26
N LYS A 496 -12.73 29.51 -30.23
CA LYS A 496 -11.69 29.10 -31.19
C LYS A 496 -12.16 29.32 -32.64
N GLU A 497 -13.34 28.82 -33.02
CA GLU A 497 -13.87 28.95 -34.37
C GLU A 497 -14.19 30.42 -34.73
N GLN A 498 -14.68 31.22 -33.78
CA GLN A 498 -14.90 32.64 -33.97
C GLN A 498 -13.58 33.40 -34.21
N LEU A 499 -12.55 33.17 -33.38
CA LEU A 499 -11.27 33.83 -33.49
C LEU A 499 -10.54 33.44 -34.78
N ARG A 500 -10.60 32.16 -35.17
CA ARG A 500 -10.08 31.65 -36.42
C ARG A 500 -10.72 32.36 -37.63
N SER A 501 -12.05 32.45 -37.61
CA SER A 501 -12.81 33.09 -38.71
C SER A 501 -12.55 34.59 -38.81
N ARG A 502 -12.38 35.29 -37.67
CA ARG A 502 -12.02 36.71 -37.63
C ARG A 502 -10.60 36.94 -38.15
N ARG A 503 -9.66 36.08 -37.80
CA ARG A 503 -8.27 36.18 -38.27
C ARG A 503 -8.19 36.00 -39.81
N ILE A 504 -8.87 35.00 -40.35
CA ILE A 504 -8.95 34.77 -41.82
C ILE A 504 -9.49 36.02 -42.51
N ARG A 505 -10.56 36.64 -42.02
CA ARG A 505 -11.12 37.86 -42.60
C ARG A 505 -10.13 39.04 -42.54
N ARG A 506 -9.40 39.22 -41.45
CA ARG A 506 -8.37 40.27 -41.36
C ARG A 506 -7.22 40.02 -42.33
N MET A 507 -6.79 38.78 -42.52
CA MET A 507 -5.79 38.43 -43.55
C MET A 507 -6.28 38.74 -44.97
N GLN A 508 -7.51 38.43 -45.29
CA GLN A 508 -8.10 38.78 -46.61
C GLN A 508 -8.19 40.30 -46.82
N GLN A 509 -8.25 41.09 -45.78
CA GLN A 509 -8.24 42.57 -45.82
C GLN A 509 -6.83 43.16 -45.82
N GLY A 510 -5.77 42.31 -45.89
CA GLY A 510 -4.38 42.75 -45.90
C GLY A 510 -3.78 43.05 -44.54
N SER A 511 -4.42 42.64 -43.46
CA SER A 511 -3.93 42.86 -42.10
C SER A 511 -3.17 41.64 -41.58
N GLY A 512 -1.85 41.74 -41.50
CA GLY A 512 -0.92 40.78 -40.93
C GLY A 512 -0.28 39.82 -41.92
N THR A 513 0.76 39.11 -41.47
CA THR A 513 1.54 38.18 -42.28
C THR A 513 0.95 36.77 -42.28
N MET A 514 1.33 35.94 -43.26
CA MET A 514 0.93 34.54 -43.36
C MET A 514 1.51 33.72 -42.18
N GLU A 515 2.72 34.05 -41.76
CA GLU A 515 3.41 33.42 -40.61
C GLU A 515 2.65 33.63 -39.32
N LEU A 516 2.15 34.84 -39.03
CA LEU A 516 1.28 35.11 -37.91
C LEU A 516 -0.01 34.26 -37.98
N GLY A 517 -0.52 34.02 -39.21
CA GLY A 517 -1.71 33.14 -39.43
C GLY A 517 -1.46 31.70 -38.98
N PHE A 518 -0.29 31.15 -39.26
CA PHE A 518 0.09 29.79 -38.83
C PHE A 518 0.23 29.71 -37.32
N VAL A 519 1.06 30.56 -36.71
CA VAL A 519 1.26 30.59 -35.24
C VAL A 519 -0.08 30.79 -34.52
N TRP A 520 -0.94 31.67 -35.03
CA TRP A 520 -2.27 31.87 -34.48
C TRP A 520 -3.13 30.60 -34.50
N SER A 521 -3.10 29.84 -35.61
CA SER A 521 -3.83 28.58 -35.75
C SER A 521 -3.33 27.51 -34.76
N ASP A 522 -2.01 27.42 -34.57
CA ASP A 522 -1.39 26.48 -33.65
C ASP A 522 -1.76 26.83 -32.19
N VAL A 523 -1.62 28.10 -31.79
CA VAL A 523 -2.01 28.59 -30.46
C VAL A 523 -3.49 28.30 -30.16
N LEU A 524 -4.41 28.58 -31.11
CA LEU A 524 -5.83 28.28 -30.92
C LEU A 524 -6.09 26.78 -30.76
N THR A 525 -5.35 25.95 -31.48
CA THR A 525 -5.48 24.49 -31.42
C THR A 525 -4.96 23.95 -30.08
N ASP A 526 -3.81 24.43 -29.60
CA ASP A 526 -3.26 23.99 -28.33
C ASP A 526 -4.14 24.43 -27.13
N LEU A 527 -4.71 25.63 -27.18
CA LEU A 527 -5.62 26.11 -26.14
C LEU A 527 -6.91 25.29 -26.08
N GLU A 528 -7.50 24.94 -27.24
CA GLU A 528 -8.69 24.10 -27.29
C GLU A 528 -8.41 22.68 -26.81
N ARG A 529 -7.29 22.07 -27.25
CA ARG A 529 -6.90 20.73 -26.80
C ARG A 529 -6.63 20.68 -25.30
N ALA A 530 -6.02 21.75 -24.74
CA ALA A 530 -5.89 21.86 -23.29
C ALA A 530 -7.26 21.86 -22.58
N ALA A 531 -8.27 22.52 -23.16
CA ALA A 531 -9.63 22.49 -22.62
C ALA A 531 -10.29 21.10 -22.77
N ASP A 532 -10.07 20.40 -23.89
CA ASP A 532 -10.52 19.01 -24.09
C ASP A 532 -9.98 18.08 -23.01
N HIS A 533 -8.68 18.17 -22.69
CA HIS A 533 -8.08 17.38 -21.61
C HIS A 533 -8.66 17.75 -20.24
N CYS A 534 -9.01 19.01 -20.00
CA CYS A 534 -9.72 19.40 -18.78
C CYS A 534 -11.12 18.78 -18.69
N SER A 535 -11.84 18.69 -19.81
CA SER A 535 -13.14 18.00 -19.87
C SER A 535 -12.98 16.49 -19.62
N ASN A 536 -11.95 15.84 -20.19
CA ASN A 536 -11.63 14.43 -19.91
C ASN A 536 -11.35 14.19 -18.42
N ILE A 537 -10.56 15.06 -17.79
CA ILE A 537 -10.26 14.99 -16.34
C ILE A 537 -11.55 15.05 -15.52
N ALA A 538 -12.42 16.01 -15.81
CA ALA A 538 -13.69 16.16 -15.08
C ALA A 538 -14.64 14.97 -15.32
N GLY A 539 -14.68 14.45 -16.54
CA GLY A 539 -15.45 13.26 -16.93
C GLY A 539 -14.96 12.00 -16.19
N CYS A 540 -13.65 11.83 -16.09
CA CYS A 540 -13.04 10.71 -15.36
C CYS A 540 -13.38 10.77 -13.87
N VAL A 541 -13.29 11.94 -13.23
CA VAL A 541 -13.69 12.17 -11.83
C VAL A 541 -15.18 11.87 -11.61
N ALA A 542 -16.03 12.14 -12.58
CA ALA A 542 -17.45 11.80 -12.51
C ALA A 542 -17.74 10.31 -12.71
N GLY A 543 -16.73 9.49 -12.98
CA GLY A 543 -16.88 8.05 -13.17
C GLY A 543 -17.48 7.66 -14.52
N LEU A 544 -17.34 8.51 -15.53
CA LEU A 544 -17.75 8.19 -16.89
C LEU A 544 -16.82 7.13 -17.50
N PRO A 545 -17.34 6.26 -18.41
CA PRO A 545 -16.55 5.20 -19.00
C PRO A 545 -15.38 5.75 -19.83
N ASP A 546 -14.19 5.21 -19.60
CA ASP A 546 -13.01 5.48 -20.41
C ASP A 546 -13.16 5.03 -21.86
N GLY A 547 -12.62 5.81 -22.75
CA GLY A 547 -12.57 5.56 -24.19
C GLY A 547 -13.40 6.56 -24.99
N ASN A 548 -12.82 7.06 -26.10
CA ASN A 548 -13.41 8.12 -26.96
C ASN A 548 -14.90 7.93 -27.30
N GLN A 549 -15.39 6.69 -27.42
CA GLN A 549 -16.80 6.45 -27.73
C GLN A 549 -17.71 6.51 -26.49
N GLY A 550 -17.23 6.08 -25.32
CA GLY A 550 -17.99 6.08 -24.08
C GLY A 550 -18.12 7.47 -23.47
N LEU A 551 -17.01 8.22 -23.44
CA LEU A 551 -16.95 9.58 -22.90
C LEU A 551 -17.79 10.55 -23.73
N HIS A 552 -17.63 10.57 -25.06
CA HIS A 552 -18.44 11.41 -25.94
C HIS A 552 -19.95 11.10 -25.89
N ALA A 553 -20.32 9.82 -25.76
CA ALA A 553 -21.72 9.45 -25.59
C ALA A 553 -22.30 9.96 -24.27
N ALA A 554 -21.50 9.90 -23.18
CA ALA A 554 -21.91 10.37 -21.87
C ALA A 554 -21.95 11.91 -21.80
N GLN A 555 -21.01 12.61 -22.42
CA GLN A 555 -21.00 14.06 -22.56
C GLN A 555 -22.23 14.53 -23.39
N THR A 556 -22.51 13.84 -24.49
CA THR A 556 -23.71 14.12 -25.30
C THR A 556 -25.00 13.90 -24.50
N ALA A 557 -25.06 12.84 -23.69
CA ALA A 557 -26.20 12.57 -22.82
C ALA A 557 -26.35 13.65 -21.75
N LEU A 558 -25.26 14.13 -21.14
CA LEU A 558 -25.27 15.23 -20.17
C LEU A 558 -25.81 16.51 -20.80
N ARG A 559 -25.31 16.87 -21.98
CA ARG A 559 -25.78 18.05 -22.76
C ARG A 559 -27.28 18.01 -23.04
N GLN A 560 -27.85 16.81 -23.25
CA GLN A 560 -29.27 16.62 -23.57
C GLN A 560 -30.19 16.46 -22.34
N GLN A 561 -29.65 15.97 -21.21
CA GLN A 561 -30.45 15.58 -20.03
C GLN A 561 -30.41 16.59 -18.90
N ASP A 562 -29.44 17.51 -18.87
CA ASP A 562 -29.37 18.54 -17.82
C ASP A 562 -30.11 19.81 -18.26
N PRO A 563 -31.25 20.13 -17.65
CA PRO A 563 -32.05 21.33 -18.01
C PRO A 563 -31.30 22.65 -17.77
N ALA A 564 -30.31 22.64 -16.87
CA ALA A 564 -29.53 23.83 -16.52
C ALA A 564 -28.26 23.98 -17.39
N PHE A 565 -27.96 23.02 -18.26
CA PHE A 565 -26.73 23.03 -19.07
C PHE A 565 -26.68 24.24 -20.03
N GLU A 566 -27.76 24.51 -20.75
CA GLU A 566 -27.83 25.66 -21.66
C GLU A 566 -27.68 27.00 -20.94
N ASP A 567 -28.19 27.11 -19.70
CA ASP A 567 -28.03 28.31 -18.89
C ASP A 567 -26.59 28.52 -18.43
N ARG A 568 -25.85 27.42 -18.16
CA ARG A 568 -24.42 27.48 -17.88
C ARG A 568 -23.63 27.95 -19.11
N VAL A 569 -23.88 27.33 -20.26
CA VAL A 569 -23.25 27.73 -21.53
C VAL A 569 -23.52 29.20 -21.82
N ARG A 570 -24.77 29.68 -21.67
CA ARG A 570 -25.10 31.08 -21.87
C ARG A 570 -24.32 31.99 -20.92
N ARG A 571 -24.24 31.65 -19.66
CA ARG A 571 -23.50 32.40 -18.64
C ARG A 571 -22.00 32.51 -19.01
N TYR A 572 -21.36 31.44 -19.43
CA TYR A 572 -19.97 31.47 -19.87
C TYR A 572 -19.79 32.20 -21.20
N ALA A 573 -20.70 32.06 -22.16
CA ALA A 573 -20.67 32.81 -23.42
C ALA A 573 -20.85 34.33 -23.21
N GLU A 574 -21.61 34.74 -22.22
CA GLU A 574 -21.73 36.17 -21.82
C GLU A 574 -20.45 36.66 -21.13
N LYS A 575 -19.83 35.82 -20.25
CA LYS A 575 -18.60 36.15 -19.54
C LYS A 575 -17.43 36.32 -20.48
N TYR A 576 -17.29 35.45 -21.47
CA TYR A 576 -16.18 35.39 -22.43
C TYR A 576 -16.58 35.92 -23.82
N ARG A 577 -17.34 36.98 -23.84
CA ARG A 577 -17.75 37.60 -25.11
C ARG A 577 -16.59 38.36 -25.74
N VAL A 578 -16.30 38.09 -27.03
CA VAL A 578 -15.28 38.72 -27.87
C VAL A 578 -15.87 39.82 -28.78
#